data_91a2456ea63c0951f4b44227b6cf5e69
#
_entry.id   91a2456ea63c0951f4b44227b6cf5e69
#
_cell.length_a   1.000
_cell.length_b   1.000
_cell.length_c   1.000
_cell.angle_alpha   90.00
_cell.angle_beta   90.00
_cell.angle_gamma   90.00
#
_symmetry.space_group_name_H-M   'P 1'
#
loop_
_entity.id
_entity.type
_entity.pdbx_description
1 polymer ?
#
loop_
_entity_poly.entity_id
_entity_poly.type
_entity_poly.pdbx_seq_one_letter_code
_entity_poly.pdbx_strand_id
1 'polypeptide(L)'
;MGKSQRTKGHTWEREVARRFREIGFIEAKRGFQTRGGAAECPDVHAGPFDVECKVGKRPPIRQALVTATEHARKGQIGIAVIKEDRKPPFVVIGLDDFLDLVQEWKQRGE
;
A
#
# COMPACT_ATOMS: atom_id res chain seq x y z
N MET A 1 -8.13 -17.59 15.36
CA MET A 1 -7.84 -16.17 15.24
C MET A 1 -6.79 -15.86 14.18
N GLY A 2 -5.57 -16.40 14.31
CA GLY A 2 -4.51 -16.10 13.36
C GLY A 2 -4.82 -16.43 11.91
N LYS A 3 -5.45 -17.56 11.67
CA LYS A 3 -5.77 -18.00 10.30
C LYS A 3 -6.77 -17.07 9.63
N SER A 4 -7.81 -16.67 10.35
CA SER A 4 -8.84 -15.78 9.84
C SER A 4 -8.29 -14.39 9.55
N GLN A 5 -7.47 -13.86 10.45
CA GLN A 5 -6.83 -12.55 10.29
C GLN A 5 -5.88 -12.55 9.10
N ARG A 6 -5.11 -13.62 8.95
CA ARG A 6 -4.18 -13.76 7.83
C ARG A 6 -4.90 -13.78 6.49
N THR A 7 -5.98 -14.55 6.40
CA THR A 7 -6.78 -14.63 5.19
C THR A 7 -7.37 -13.27 4.83
N LYS A 8 -7.89 -12.56 5.83
CA LYS A 8 -8.45 -11.23 5.65
C LYS A 8 -7.40 -10.26 5.10
N GLY A 9 -6.18 -10.31 5.64
CA GLY A 9 -5.09 -9.47 5.18
C GLY A 9 -4.70 -9.77 3.73
N HIS A 10 -4.55 -11.06 3.38
CA HIS A 10 -4.20 -11.45 2.01
C HIS A 10 -5.30 -11.09 1.01
N THR A 11 -6.55 -11.22 1.40
CA THR A 11 -7.67 -10.84 0.56
C THR A 11 -7.64 -9.34 0.27
N TRP A 12 -7.36 -8.54 1.29
CA TRP A 12 -7.26 -7.10 1.12
C TRP A 12 -6.09 -6.72 0.21
N GLU A 13 -4.92 -7.34 0.39
CA GLU A 13 -3.77 -7.10 -0.48
C GLU A 13 -4.09 -7.39 -1.94
N ARG A 14 -4.77 -8.51 -2.21
CA ARG A 14 -5.18 -8.86 -3.57
C ARG A 14 -6.15 -7.82 -4.16
N GLU A 15 -7.06 -7.35 -3.34
CA GLU A 15 -8.03 -6.35 -3.76
C GLU A 15 -7.35 -5.03 -4.10
N VAL A 16 -6.38 -4.59 -3.28
CA VAL A 16 -5.63 -3.37 -3.53
C VAL A 16 -4.85 -3.50 -4.84
N ALA A 17 -4.16 -4.63 -5.04
CA ALA A 17 -3.42 -4.85 -6.29
C ALA A 17 -4.35 -4.82 -7.50
N ARG A 18 -5.54 -5.45 -7.37
CA ARG A 18 -6.53 -5.47 -8.45
C ARG A 18 -6.98 -4.07 -8.82
N ARG A 19 -7.24 -3.23 -7.82
CA ARG A 19 -7.71 -1.86 -8.08
C ARG A 19 -6.65 -1.02 -8.80
N PHE A 20 -5.38 -1.21 -8.44
CA PHE A 20 -4.28 -0.55 -9.17
C PHE A 20 -4.20 -1.02 -10.61
N ARG A 21 -4.38 -2.32 -10.85
CA ARG A 21 -4.37 -2.83 -12.23
C ARG A 21 -5.50 -2.24 -13.04
N GLU A 22 -6.67 -2.07 -12.44
CA GLU A 22 -7.84 -1.52 -13.15
C GLU A 22 -7.63 -0.10 -13.65
N ILE A 23 -6.80 0.68 -12.96
CA ILE A 23 -6.54 2.05 -13.39
C ILE A 23 -5.27 2.18 -14.23
N GLY A 24 -4.67 1.06 -14.64
CA GLY A 24 -3.59 1.08 -15.59
C GLY A 24 -2.24 0.57 -15.11
N PHE A 25 -2.08 0.28 -13.81
CA PHE A 25 -0.85 -0.32 -13.31
C PHE A 25 -0.93 -1.84 -13.48
N ILE A 26 -0.82 -2.29 -14.71
CA ILE A 26 -1.09 -3.68 -15.06
C ILE A 26 -0.13 -4.68 -14.39
N GLU A 27 1.02 -4.19 -13.93
CA GLU A 27 2.01 -5.02 -13.24
C GLU A 27 1.83 -5.03 -11.71
N ALA A 28 0.81 -4.34 -11.20
CA ALA A 28 0.57 -4.29 -9.76
C ALA A 28 0.32 -5.69 -9.22
N LYS A 29 0.99 -6.02 -8.13
CA LYS A 29 0.92 -7.36 -7.54
C LYS A 29 1.31 -7.31 -6.07
N ARG A 30 0.92 -8.34 -5.34
CA ARG A 30 1.38 -8.53 -3.97
C ARG A 30 2.90 -8.69 -3.96
N GLY A 31 3.51 -8.11 -2.92
CA GLY A 31 4.94 -8.24 -2.74
C GLY A 31 5.33 -9.68 -2.42
N PHE A 32 6.52 -10.05 -2.84
CA PHE A 32 7.06 -11.37 -2.48
C PHE A 32 7.71 -11.30 -1.11
N GLN A 33 7.33 -12.24 -0.26
CA GLN A 33 8.10 -12.47 0.95
C GLN A 33 9.16 -13.50 0.60
N THR A 34 10.41 -13.12 0.73
CA THR A 34 11.50 -14.04 0.49
C THR A 34 11.47 -15.15 1.53
N ARG A 35 11.84 -16.35 1.11
CA ARG A 35 11.99 -17.46 2.03
C ARG A 35 12.99 -17.09 3.11
N GLY A 36 12.64 -17.39 4.35
CA GLY A 36 13.48 -17.04 5.48
C GLY A 36 13.01 -15.80 6.22
N GLY A 37 12.02 -15.10 5.70
CA GLY A 37 11.31 -14.04 6.39
C GLY A 37 12.14 -12.86 6.83
N ALA A 38 13.36 -12.74 6.34
CA ALA A 38 14.26 -11.69 6.78
C ALA A 38 14.08 -10.39 6.01
N ALA A 39 13.54 -10.46 4.83
CA ALA A 39 13.40 -9.27 4.00
C ALA A 39 12.05 -8.59 4.25
N GLU A 40 12.12 -7.38 4.72
CA GLU A 40 10.95 -6.53 4.84
C GLU A 40 10.60 -6.04 3.44
N CYS A 41 9.40 -6.38 2.99
CA CYS A 41 8.96 -5.94 1.68
C CYS A 41 7.56 -5.36 1.77
N PRO A 42 7.21 -4.46 0.83
CA PRO A 42 5.86 -3.93 0.78
C PRO A 42 4.83 -5.02 0.50
N ASP A 43 3.63 -4.82 0.96
CA ASP A 43 2.55 -5.78 0.74
C ASP A 43 2.11 -5.81 -0.73
N VAL A 44 2.16 -4.66 -1.41
CA VAL A 44 1.78 -4.54 -2.82
C VAL A 44 2.77 -3.61 -3.52
N HIS A 45 3.11 -3.94 -4.75
CA HIS A 45 3.90 -3.08 -5.64
C HIS A 45 3.00 -2.57 -6.75
N ALA A 46 2.96 -1.27 -6.97
CA ALA A 46 2.11 -0.69 -8.01
C ALA A 46 2.78 0.58 -8.56
N GLY A 47 3.45 0.46 -9.71
CA GLY A 47 4.12 1.60 -10.33
C GLY A 47 5.12 2.26 -9.39
N PRO A 48 4.99 3.57 -9.14
CA PRO A 48 5.91 4.27 -8.24
C PRO A 48 5.64 4.01 -6.77
N PHE A 49 4.60 3.23 -6.45
CA PHE A 49 4.15 3.04 -5.07
C PHE A 49 4.53 1.68 -4.53
N ASP A 50 5.05 1.68 -3.33
CA ASP A 50 5.18 0.49 -2.51
C ASP A 50 4.16 0.66 -1.38
N VAL A 51 3.27 -0.31 -1.26
CA VAL A 51 2.03 -0.15 -0.50
C VAL A 51 2.00 -1.08 0.70
N GLU A 52 1.70 -0.50 1.85
CA GLU A 52 1.42 -1.24 3.07
C GLU A 52 -0.10 -1.34 3.20
N CYS A 53 -0.63 -2.56 3.36
CA CYS A 53 -2.07 -2.78 3.44
C CYS A 53 -2.46 -3.17 4.84
N LYS A 54 -3.47 -2.50 5.38
CA LYS A 54 -4.01 -2.82 6.70
C LYS A 54 -5.52 -2.94 6.62
N VAL A 55 -6.05 -3.94 7.30
CA VAL A 55 -7.49 -4.16 7.35
C VAL A 55 -7.86 -4.67 8.74
N GLY A 56 -8.99 -4.25 9.25
CA GLY A 56 -9.48 -4.70 10.53
C GLY A 56 -10.38 -3.69 11.20
N LYS A 57 -10.70 -3.97 12.45
CA LYS A 57 -11.60 -3.13 13.23
C LYS A 57 -10.95 -1.79 13.57
N ARG A 58 -9.67 -1.82 13.96
CA ARG A 58 -8.92 -0.61 14.35
C ARG A 58 -7.48 -0.71 13.88
N PRO A 59 -7.25 -0.61 12.57
CA PRO A 59 -5.88 -0.72 12.07
C PRO A 59 -5.05 0.48 12.56
N PRO A 60 -3.75 0.24 12.85
CA PRO A 60 -2.88 1.31 13.37
C PRO A 60 -2.43 2.23 12.23
N ILE A 61 -3.14 3.32 12.03
CA ILE A 61 -2.97 4.20 10.88
C ILE A 61 -1.58 4.84 10.82
N ARG A 62 -1.16 5.49 11.90
CA ARG A 62 0.15 6.14 11.92
C ARG A 62 1.28 5.15 11.72
N GLN A 63 1.21 4.02 12.42
CA GLN A 63 2.23 2.98 12.31
C GLN A 63 2.27 2.40 10.90
N ALA A 64 1.11 2.26 10.26
CA ALA A 64 1.06 1.76 8.89
C ALA A 64 1.83 2.66 7.93
N LEU A 65 1.73 3.98 8.10
CA LEU A 65 2.50 4.91 7.28
C LEU A 65 3.99 4.81 7.56
N VAL A 66 4.37 4.69 8.83
CA VAL A 66 5.78 4.50 9.21
C VAL A 66 6.33 3.25 8.54
N THR A 67 5.60 2.14 8.65
CA THR A 67 6.01 0.88 8.03
C THR A 67 6.10 1.00 6.51
N ALA A 68 5.12 1.65 5.88
CA ALA A 68 5.14 1.86 4.44
C ALA A 68 6.40 2.60 4.00
N THR A 69 6.76 3.64 4.73
CA THR A 69 7.95 4.43 4.43
C THR A 69 9.23 3.60 4.60
N GLU A 70 9.29 2.82 5.70
CA GLU A 70 10.47 2.01 5.98
C GLU A 70 10.65 0.87 4.99
N HIS A 71 9.57 0.27 4.53
CA HIS A 71 9.62 -0.85 3.60
C HIS A 71 9.72 -0.42 2.14
N ALA A 72 9.51 0.86 1.85
CA ALA A 72 9.56 1.33 0.47
C ALA A 72 10.97 1.16 -0.09
N ARG A 73 11.05 0.61 -1.29
CA ARG A 73 12.31 0.46 -1.97
C ARG A 73 12.82 1.82 -2.43
N LYS A 74 14.12 1.92 -2.67
CA LYS A 74 14.74 3.16 -3.10
C LYS A 74 14.04 3.70 -4.35
N GLY A 75 13.64 4.97 -4.30
CA GLY A 75 12.97 5.63 -5.41
C GLY A 75 11.47 5.43 -5.45
N GLN A 76 10.92 4.58 -4.56
CA GLN A 76 9.49 4.35 -4.48
C GLN A 76 8.86 5.21 -3.40
N ILE A 77 7.57 5.48 -3.57
CA ILE A 77 6.78 6.21 -2.58
C ILE A 77 6.06 5.20 -1.71
N GLY A 78 6.31 5.25 -0.40
CA GLY A 78 5.62 4.37 0.54
C GLY A 78 4.27 4.96 0.92
N ILE A 79 3.20 4.23 0.70
CA ILE A 79 1.86 4.62 1.11
C ILE A 79 1.20 3.48 1.87
N ALA A 80 0.23 3.83 2.70
CA ALA A 80 -0.57 2.82 3.39
C ALA A 80 -2.01 2.89 2.90
N VAL A 81 -2.60 1.73 2.64
CA VAL A 81 -4.00 1.64 2.23
C VAL A 81 -4.75 0.92 3.34
N ILE A 82 -5.67 1.63 3.96
CA ILE A 82 -6.31 1.23 5.20
C ILE A 82 -7.78 0.91 4.92
N LYS A 83 -8.22 -0.24 5.40
CA LYS A 83 -9.64 -0.57 5.37
C LYS A 83 -10.11 -0.92 6.77
N GLU A 84 -10.89 -0.02 7.34
CA GLU A 84 -11.59 -0.32 8.59
C GLU A 84 -12.84 -1.14 8.26
N ASP A 85 -13.21 -2.05 9.16
CA ASP A 85 -14.38 -2.89 8.94
C ASP A 85 -15.62 -2.04 8.67
N ARG A 86 -16.33 -2.36 7.58
CA ARG A 86 -17.59 -1.72 7.18
C ARG A 86 -17.46 -0.24 6.82
N LYS A 87 -16.25 0.22 6.54
CA LYS A 87 -16.01 1.62 6.15
C LYS A 87 -15.27 1.66 4.83
N PRO A 88 -15.41 2.76 4.07
CA PRO A 88 -14.66 2.89 2.82
C PRO A 88 -13.16 2.95 3.10
N PRO A 89 -12.35 2.33 2.25
CA PRO A 89 -10.91 2.39 2.42
C PRO A 89 -10.36 3.77 2.08
N PHE A 90 -9.18 4.06 2.62
CA PHE A 90 -8.51 5.32 2.38
C PHE A 90 -7.00 5.13 2.31
N VAL A 91 -6.31 6.14 1.78
CA VAL A 91 -4.86 6.12 1.62
C VAL A 91 -4.24 7.09 2.61
N VAL A 92 -3.12 6.66 3.21
CA VAL A 92 -2.31 7.51 4.08
C VAL A 92 -0.98 7.71 3.37
N ILE A 93 -0.59 8.95 3.18
CA ILE A 93 0.63 9.30 2.47
C ILE A 93 1.28 10.50 3.17
N GLY A 94 2.62 10.56 3.15
CA GLY A 94 3.32 11.71 3.70
C GLY A 94 3.00 12.96 2.89
N LEU A 95 2.94 14.12 3.56
CA LEU A 95 2.58 15.37 2.90
C LEU A 95 3.53 15.70 1.75
N ASP A 96 4.83 15.57 1.98
CA ASP A 96 5.82 15.92 0.96
C ASP A 96 5.66 15.03 -0.28
N ASP A 97 5.46 13.73 -0.08
CA ASP A 97 5.24 12.81 -1.19
C ASP A 97 3.96 13.15 -1.95
N PHE A 98 2.90 13.50 -1.21
CA PHE A 98 1.66 13.91 -1.83
C PHE A 98 1.83 15.17 -2.68
N LEU A 99 2.55 16.16 -2.15
CA LEU A 99 2.78 17.40 -2.87
C LEU A 99 3.62 17.17 -4.14
N ASP A 100 4.58 16.24 -4.08
CA ASP A 100 5.34 15.86 -5.28
C ASP A 100 4.42 15.29 -6.35
N LEU A 101 3.48 14.45 -5.96
CA LEU A 101 2.50 13.89 -6.90
C LEU A 101 1.61 14.97 -7.50
N VAL A 102 1.16 15.91 -6.66
CA VAL A 102 0.31 17.02 -7.11
C VAL A 102 1.08 17.89 -8.11
N GLN A 103 2.35 18.13 -7.84
CA GLN A 103 3.20 18.92 -8.74
C GLN A 103 3.34 18.24 -10.10
N GLU A 104 3.60 16.94 -10.11
CA GLU A 104 3.70 16.17 -11.36
C GLU A 104 2.38 16.22 -12.13
N TRP A 105 1.26 16.05 -11.44
CA TRP A 105 -0.06 16.11 -12.05
C TRP A 105 -0.29 17.47 -12.70
N LYS A 106 0.06 18.54 -12.00
CA LYS A 106 -0.10 19.90 -12.52
C LYS A 106 0.75 20.12 -13.77
N GLN A 107 1.98 19.65 -13.76
CA GLN A 107 2.88 19.79 -14.91
C GLN A 107 2.34 19.06 -16.14
N ARG A 108 1.74 17.91 -15.96
CA ARG A 108 1.14 17.15 -17.05
C ARG A 108 -0.11 17.82 -17.63
N GLY A 109 -0.82 18.55 -16.79
CA GLY A 109 -2.02 19.26 -17.21
C GLY A 109 -1.76 20.54 -17.99
N GLU A 110 -0.51 20.96 -18.04
CA GLU A 110 -0.11 22.13 -18.79
C GLU A 110 0.47 21.74 -20.14
#